data_43a44b8a97683ae6b8798c61092ba233
#
_entry.id   43a44b8a97683ae6b8798c61092ba233
#
_cell.length_a   1.000
_cell.length_b   1.000
_cell.length_c   1.000
_cell.angle_alpha   90.00
_cell.angle_beta   90.00
_cell.angle_gamma   90.00
#
_symmetry.space_group_name_H-M   'P 1'
#
loop_
_entity.id
_entity.type
_entity.pdbx_description
1 polymer ?
#
loop_
_entity_poly.entity_id
_entity_poly.type
_entity_poly.pdbx_seq_one_letter_code
_entity_poly.pdbx_strand_id
1 'polypeptide(L)'
;MLISNMILADSAGNGPRPDVDEFRGLVRKAAKQARIDDIVADAGYDSEPNHEFAREIVGIASHMPAKHGRPGITMPRGRYRRQMRESFDDSKYAQRSQVETVMSMIKRRQGVATSERGFQARCRDLRLMSLTHNIMIL
;
A
#
# COMPACT_ATOMS: atom_id res chain seq x y z
N MET A 1 -14.60 17.41 -5.01
CA MET A 1 -13.69 17.63 -3.86
C MET A 1 -12.92 16.36 -3.63
N LEU A 2 -11.62 16.37 -3.86
CA LEU A 2 -10.76 15.19 -3.61
C LEU A 2 -10.58 15.09 -2.10
N ILE A 3 -11.08 14.00 -1.51
CA ILE A 3 -10.81 13.68 -0.11
C ILE A 3 -9.41 13.03 -0.09
N SER A 4 -8.38 13.82 0.13
CA SER A 4 -7.03 13.33 0.31
C SER A 4 -6.88 12.67 1.68
N ASN A 5 -6.03 11.66 1.80
CA ASN A 5 -5.66 10.97 3.03
C ASN A 5 -6.71 9.99 3.63
N MET A 6 -7.73 9.60 2.88
CA MET A 6 -8.67 8.56 3.32
C MET A 6 -8.07 7.15 3.23
N ILE A 7 -8.25 6.35 4.24
CA ILE A 7 -7.87 4.93 4.25
C ILE A 7 -8.99 4.11 3.60
N LEU A 8 -8.74 3.53 2.43
CA LEU A 8 -9.71 2.69 1.71
C LEU A 8 -9.66 1.23 2.10
N ALA A 9 -8.51 0.74 2.53
CA ALA A 9 -8.32 -0.64 2.94
C ALA A 9 -7.21 -0.77 3.98
N ASP A 10 -7.35 -1.73 4.85
CA ASP A 10 -6.34 -2.13 5.82
C ASP A 10 -6.15 -3.66 5.83
N SER A 11 -5.02 -4.11 6.32
CA SER A 11 -4.74 -5.50 6.61
C SER A 11 -4.04 -5.62 7.96
N ALA A 12 -4.54 -6.52 8.79
CA ALA A 12 -3.94 -6.85 10.08
C ALA A 12 -3.56 -8.33 10.08
N GLY A 13 -2.29 -8.62 10.26
CA GLY A 13 -1.74 -9.99 10.25
C GLY A 13 -1.15 -10.41 11.57
N ASN A 14 -0.97 -11.72 11.75
CA ASN A 14 -0.36 -12.31 12.94
C ASN A 14 1.12 -12.60 12.66
N GLY A 15 1.98 -11.63 12.94
CA GLY A 15 3.43 -11.74 12.77
C GLY A 15 3.95 -11.20 11.43
N PRO A 16 5.27 -11.23 11.25
CA PRO A 16 5.92 -10.68 10.08
C PRO A 16 5.57 -11.52 8.84
N ARG A 17 4.87 -10.92 7.90
CA ARG A 17 4.65 -11.46 6.56
C ARG A 17 5.32 -10.54 5.55
N PRO A 18 5.80 -11.05 4.40
CA PRO A 18 6.27 -10.22 3.33
C PRO A 18 5.14 -9.30 2.84
N ASP A 19 5.40 -8.01 2.71
CA ASP A 19 4.42 -7.03 2.22
C ASP A 19 3.88 -7.39 0.83
N VAL A 20 4.69 -8.05 0.03
CA VAL A 20 4.34 -8.51 -1.32
C VAL A 20 3.09 -9.40 -1.35
N ASP A 21 2.86 -10.19 -0.31
CA ASP A 21 1.71 -11.11 -0.23
C ASP A 21 0.39 -10.40 0.10
N GLU A 22 0.46 -9.26 0.80
CA GLU A 22 -0.71 -8.48 1.21
C GLU A 22 -1.27 -7.60 0.09
N PHE A 23 -0.46 -7.29 -0.93
CA PHE A 23 -0.79 -6.34 -2.00
C PHE A 23 -2.12 -6.62 -2.67
N ARG A 24 -2.33 -7.85 -3.16
CA ARG A 24 -3.53 -8.21 -3.92
C ARG A 24 -4.81 -8.11 -3.08
N GLY A 25 -4.71 -8.49 -1.81
CA GLY A 25 -5.82 -8.38 -0.86
C GLY A 25 -6.22 -6.94 -0.61
N LEU A 26 -5.24 -6.06 -0.39
CA LEU A 26 -5.44 -4.63 -0.17
C LEU A 26 -6.02 -3.95 -1.42
N VAL A 27 -5.47 -4.23 -2.60
CA VAL A 27 -5.96 -3.66 -3.87
C VAL A 27 -7.42 -4.07 -4.14
N ARG A 28 -7.78 -5.34 -3.95
CA ARG A 28 -9.17 -5.79 -4.09
C ARG A 28 -10.13 -5.10 -3.14
N LYS A 29 -9.74 -4.91 -1.89
CA LYS A 29 -10.56 -4.21 -0.90
C LYS A 29 -10.74 -2.74 -1.26
N ALA A 30 -9.66 -2.06 -1.62
CA ALA A 30 -9.69 -0.64 -1.98
C ALA A 30 -10.51 -0.40 -3.25
N ALA A 31 -10.35 -1.22 -4.29
CA ALA A 31 -11.09 -1.12 -5.54
C ALA A 31 -12.61 -1.34 -5.39
N LYS A 32 -13.06 -2.00 -4.31
CA LYS A 32 -14.49 -2.11 -3.97
C LYS A 32 -15.06 -0.83 -3.35
N GLN A 33 -14.21 0.02 -2.78
CA GLN A 33 -14.63 1.23 -2.08
C GLN A 33 -14.60 2.47 -2.97
N ALA A 34 -13.67 2.52 -3.91
CA ALA A 34 -13.49 3.66 -4.79
C ALA A 34 -12.89 3.26 -6.14
N ARG A 35 -13.12 4.10 -7.15
CA ARG A 35 -12.38 4.02 -8.41
C ARG A 35 -10.95 4.46 -8.16
N ILE A 36 -10.00 3.64 -8.56
CA ILE A 36 -8.57 3.88 -8.43
C ILE A 36 -7.95 3.84 -9.83
N ASP A 37 -7.21 4.88 -10.20
CA ASP A 37 -6.53 4.95 -11.48
C ASP A 37 -5.05 4.55 -11.36
N ASP A 38 -4.40 4.91 -10.25
CA ASP A 38 -2.98 4.64 -9.98
C ASP A 38 -2.75 4.08 -8.57
N ILE A 39 -1.81 3.16 -8.44
CA ILE A 39 -1.30 2.66 -7.15
C ILE A 39 0.19 2.98 -7.07
N VAL A 40 0.57 3.64 -5.99
CA VAL A 40 1.97 3.89 -5.64
C VAL A 40 2.29 3.11 -4.37
N ALA A 41 3.32 2.26 -4.42
CA ALA A 41 3.75 1.49 -3.27
C ALA A 41 5.28 1.42 -3.20
N ASP A 42 5.82 1.03 -2.03
CA ASP A 42 7.26 0.89 -1.89
C ASP A 42 7.80 -0.39 -2.54
N ALA A 43 9.13 -0.53 -2.58
CA ALA A 43 9.79 -1.68 -3.15
C ALA A 43 9.48 -3.01 -2.41
N GLY A 44 8.93 -2.95 -1.18
CA GLY A 44 8.48 -4.11 -0.44
C GLY A 44 7.38 -4.89 -1.17
N TYR A 45 6.56 -4.20 -1.94
CA TYR A 45 5.46 -4.75 -2.72
C TYR A 45 5.85 -5.18 -4.14
N ASP A 46 7.09 -4.86 -4.58
CA ASP A 46 7.54 -5.13 -5.95
C ASP A 46 7.61 -6.63 -6.27
N SER A 47 6.76 -7.05 -7.18
CA SER A 47 6.83 -8.35 -7.85
C SER A 47 6.10 -8.28 -9.19
N GLU A 48 6.58 -9.02 -10.19
CA GLU A 48 5.88 -9.07 -11.48
C GLU A 48 4.41 -9.49 -11.33
N PRO A 49 4.08 -10.56 -10.55
CA PRO A 49 2.69 -10.94 -10.35
C PRO A 49 1.81 -9.87 -9.69
N ASN A 50 2.36 -8.96 -8.89
CA ASN A 50 1.58 -7.85 -8.32
C ASN A 50 1.31 -6.76 -9.36
N HIS A 51 2.28 -6.47 -10.22
CA HIS A 51 2.07 -5.58 -11.36
C HIS A 51 1.04 -6.13 -12.34
N GLU A 52 1.16 -7.40 -12.72
CA GLU A 52 0.19 -8.09 -13.59
C GLU A 52 -1.22 -8.04 -12.98
N PHE A 53 -1.34 -8.36 -11.69
CA PHE A 53 -2.62 -8.33 -11.00
C PHE A 53 -3.25 -6.93 -11.03
N ALA A 54 -2.50 -5.88 -10.68
CA ALA A 54 -3.00 -4.52 -10.68
C ALA A 54 -3.42 -4.07 -12.08
N ARG A 55 -2.55 -4.27 -13.08
CA ARG A 55 -2.72 -3.72 -14.43
C ARG A 55 -3.64 -4.56 -15.33
N GLU A 56 -3.52 -5.88 -15.29
CA GLU A 56 -4.24 -6.78 -16.20
C GLU A 56 -5.55 -7.31 -15.62
N ILE A 57 -5.60 -7.54 -14.30
CA ILE A 57 -6.79 -8.09 -13.65
C ILE A 57 -7.71 -6.98 -13.13
N VAL A 58 -7.14 -5.96 -12.48
CA VAL A 58 -7.94 -4.90 -11.86
C VAL A 58 -8.04 -3.66 -12.76
N GLY A 59 -7.10 -3.46 -13.68
CA GLY A 59 -7.10 -2.33 -14.60
C GLY A 59 -6.54 -1.04 -13.99
N ILE A 60 -5.66 -1.14 -13.00
CA ILE A 60 -5.10 -0.01 -12.26
C ILE A 60 -3.58 0.10 -12.57
N ALA A 61 -3.10 1.28 -12.92
CA ALA A 61 -1.67 1.50 -13.10
C ALA A 61 -0.91 1.33 -11.79
N SER A 62 0.23 0.63 -11.81
CA SER A 62 1.03 0.35 -10.61
C SER A 62 2.44 0.94 -10.74
N HIS A 63 2.86 1.71 -9.72
CA HIS A 63 4.14 2.37 -9.62
C HIS A 63 4.87 1.91 -8.35
N MET A 64 5.74 0.91 -8.52
CA MET A 64 6.56 0.33 -7.44
C MET A 64 8.01 0.29 -7.91
N PRO A 65 8.97 0.84 -7.14
CA PRO A 65 10.37 0.76 -7.53
C PRO A 65 10.82 -0.69 -7.62
N ALA A 66 11.45 -1.06 -8.73
CA ALA A 66 11.98 -2.40 -8.88
C ALA A 66 13.03 -2.69 -7.82
N LYS A 67 12.84 -3.73 -7.01
CA LYS A 67 13.85 -4.19 -6.05
C LYS A 67 15.17 -4.48 -6.76
N HIS A 68 16.26 -4.03 -6.17
CA HIS A 68 17.58 -4.45 -6.61
C HIS A 68 17.70 -5.96 -6.44
N GLY A 69 17.99 -6.66 -7.54
CA GLY A 69 18.27 -8.08 -7.52
C GLY A 69 19.58 -8.41 -6.78
N ARG A 70 20.00 -9.67 -6.87
CA ARG A 70 21.33 -10.09 -6.38
C ARG A 70 22.42 -9.25 -7.06
N PRO A 71 23.57 -8.99 -6.39
CA PRO A 71 24.69 -8.32 -7.01
C PRO A 71 25.01 -8.93 -8.37
N GLY A 72 25.18 -8.08 -9.42
CA GLY A 72 25.41 -8.50 -10.79
C GLY A 72 24.17 -8.67 -11.69
N ILE A 73 22.95 -8.66 -11.13
CA ILE A 73 21.72 -8.67 -11.92
C ILE A 73 21.20 -7.24 -12.05
N THR A 74 21.39 -6.63 -13.22
CA THR A 74 21.03 -5.23 -13.49
C THR A 74 19.57 -5.04 -13.90
N MET A 75 18.97 -6.03 -14.56
CA MET A 75 17.61 -5.93 -15.08
C MET A 75 16.70 -7.04 -14.56
N PRO A 76 15.52 -6.70 -14.06
CA PRO A 76 14.52 -7.70 -13.64
C PRO A 76 13.98 -8.46 -14.86
N ARG A 77 13.51 -9.68 -14.66
CA ARG A 77 13.00 -10.54 -15.75
C ARG A 77 11.59 -10.15 -16.21
N GLY A 78 10.76 -9.61 -15.31
CA GLY A 78 9.38 -9.28 -15.60
C GLY A 78 9.21 -8.05 -16.51
N ARG A 79 8.13 -8.01 -17.29
CA ARG A 79 7.81 -6.91 -18.24
C ARG A 79 7.61 -5.59 -17.48
N TYR A 80 6.75 -5.60 -16.46
CA TYR A 80 6.42 -4.39 -15.72
C TYR A 80 7.54 -3.94 -14.82
N ARG A 81 8.26 -4.86 -14.21
CA ARG A 81 9.44 -4.56 -13.40
C ARG A 81 10.58 -3.94 -14.23
N ARG A 82 10.75 -4.39 -15.50
CA ARG A 82 11.67 -3.73 -16.44
C ARG A 82 11.23 -2.31 -16.74
N GLN A 83 9.95 -2.11 -17.04
CA GLN A 83 9.38 -0.77 -17.24
C GLN A 83 9.65 0.14 -16.06
N MET A 84 9.45 -0.35 -14.82
CA MET A 84 9.76 0.42 -13.61
C MET A 84 11.25 0.72 -13.45
N ARG A 85 12.11 -0.10 -14.03
CA ARG A 85 13.56 0.17 -14.01
C ARG A 85 14.00 1.18 -15.06
N GLU A 86 13.38 1.15 -16.23
CA GLU A 86 13.76 1.96 -17.39
C GLU A 86 13.10 3.34 -17.41
N SER A 87 11.85 3.43 -16.95
CA SER A 87 11.02 4.63 -17.03
C SER A 87 10.17 4.82 -15.78
N PHE A 88 10.83 5.00 -14.63
CA PHE A 88 10.16 5.24 -13.36
C PHE A 88 9.69 6.69 -13.24
N ASP A 89 8.46 6.89 -12.82
CA ASP A 89 7.89 8.23 -12.60
C ASP A 89 8.08 8.65 -11.14
N ASP A 90 9.17 9.38 -10.89
CA ASP A 90 9.52 9.89 -9.57
C ASP A 90 8.46 10.87 -9.03
N SER A 91 7.78 11.62 -9.92
CA SER A 91 6.76 12.59 -9.51
C SER A 91 5.52 11.90 -8.96
N LYS A 92 5.08 10.81 -9.58
CA LYS A 92 4.02 9.95 -9.05
C LYS A 92 4.47 9.26 -7.76
N TYR A 93 5.69 8.76 -7.73
CA TYR A 93 6.21 8.07 -6.55
C TYR A 93 6.33 8.98 -5.32
N ALA A 94 6.61 10.26 -5.51
CA ALA A 94 6.67 11.24 -4.42
C ALA A 94 5.34 11.35 -3.65
N GLN A 95 4.20 11.02 -4.28
CA GLN A 95 2.90 10.99 -3.61
C GLN A 95 2.81 9.93 -2.49
N ARG A 96 3.72 8.95 -2.45
CA ARG A 96 3.82 7.98 -1.35
C ARG A 96 3.99 8.64 0.02
N SER A 97 4.57 9.82 0.08
CA SER A 97 4.71 10.61 1.31
C SER A 97 3.38 10.90 2.00
N GLN A 98 2.26 10.85 1.27
CA GLN A 98 0.92 10.99 1.87
C GLN A 98 0.61 9.88 2.87
N VAL A 99 1.13 8.66 2.65
CA VAL A 99 0.97 7.54 3.60
C VAL A 99 1.65 7.86 4.94
N GLU A 100 2.84 8.46 4.89
CA GLU A 100 3.57 8.89 6.08
C GLU A 100 2.79 9.98 6.83
N THR A 101 2.15 10.89 6.09
CA THR A 101 1.28 11.92 6.66
C THR A 101 0.08 11.31 7.38
N VAL A 102 -0.62 10.37 6.75
CA VAL A 102 -1.76 9.64 7.36
C VAL A 102 -1.31 8.91 8.62
N MET A 103 -0.21 8.16 8.57
CA MET A 103 0.32 7.44 9.73
C MET A 103 0.73 8.39 10.86
N SER A 104 1.29 9.56 10.54
CA SER A 104 1.61 10.60 11.51
C SER A 104 0.35 11.19 12.16
N MET A 105 -0.73 11.40 11.39
CA MET A 105 -2.02 11.87 11.92
C MET A 105 -2.61 10.86 12.90
N ILE A 106 -2.63 9.57 12.54
CA ILE A 106 -3.13 8.51 13.40
C ILE A 106 -2.33 8.45 14.70
N LYS A 107 -1.00 8.40 14.61
CA LYS A 107 -0.13 8.34 15.79
C LYS A 107 -0.33 9.52 16.74
N ARG A 108 -0.47 10.73 16.22
CA ARG A 108 -0.68 11.94 17.04
C ARG A 108 -2.05 12.01 17.70
N ARG A 109 -3.10 11.50 17.04
CA ARG A 109 -4.47 11.63 17.49
C ARG A 109 -4.97 10.44 18.32
N GLN A 110 -4.45 9.24 18.01
CA GLN A 110 -4.96 7.97 18.55
C GLN A 110 -3.90 7.15 19.28
N GLY A 111 -2.62 7.56 19.25
CA GLY A 111 -1.54 6.83 19.89
C GLY A 111 -0.74 5.94 18.94
N VAL A 112 0.36 5.40 19.45
CA VAL A 112 1.36 4.66 18.66
C VAL A 112 1.10 3.15 18.63
N ALA A 113 0.39 2.63 19.61
CA ALA A 113 0.18 1.19 19.77
C ALA A 113 -1.22 0.89 20.27
N THR A 114 -1.71 -0.30 19.94
CA THR A 114 -2.93 -0.83 20.52
C THR A 114 -2.68 -1.28 21.95
N SER A 115 -3.61 -1.00 22.85
CA SER A 115 -3.55 -1.44 24.26
C SER A 115 -3.95 -2.90 24.46
N GLU A 116 -4.52 -3.51 23.43
CA GLU A 116 -5.12 -4.82 23.49
C GLU A 116 -4.08 -5.97 23.41
N ARG A 117 -4.26 -7.00 24.24
CA ARG A 117 -3.34 -8.14 24.31
C ARG A 117 -3.68 -9.26 23.33
N GLY A 118 -4.96 -9.46 23.00
CA GLY A 118 -5.40 -10.52 22.11
C GLY A 118 -5.30 -10.13 20.63
N PHE A 119 -4.93 -11.07 19.75
CA PHE A 119 -4.81 -10.79 18.31
C PHE A 119 -6.09 -10.22 17.70
N GLN A 120 -7.24 -10.83 17.97
CA GLN A 120 -8.53 -10.37 17.44
C GLN A 120 -8.91 -8.97 17.97
N ALA A 121 -8.61 -8.69 19.23
CA ALA A 121 -8.84 -7.39 19.82
C ALA A 121 -7.94 -6.33 19.18
N ARG A 122 -6.66 -6.62 18.95
CA ARG A 122 -5.74 -5.72 18.22
C ARG A 122 -6.20 -5.45 16.79
N CYS A 123 -6.69 -6.47 16.07
CA CYS A 123 -7.23 -6.28 14.73
C CYS A 123 -8.45 -5.36 14.71
N ARG A 124 -9.35 -5.49 15.70
CA ARG A 124 -10.51 -4.59 15.85
C ARG A 124 -10.08 -3.17 16.16
N ASP A 125 -9.13 -3.02 17.07
CA ASP A 125 -8.59 -1.72 17.47
C ASP A 125 -7.96 -0.99 16.26
N LEU A 126 -7.12 -1.65 15.49
CA LEU A 126 -6.54 -1.10 14.26
C LEU A 126 -7.61 -0.67 13.23
N ARG A 127 -8.67 -1.45 13.06
CA ARG A 127 -9.79 -1.09 12.18
C ARG A 127 -10.55 0.13 12.69
N LEU A 128 -10.76 0.21 14.01
CA LEU A 128 -11.37 1.38 14.62
C LEU A 128 -10.50 2.63 14.47
N MET A 129 -9.18 2.50 14.57
CA MET A 129 -8.24 3.59 14.29
C MET A 129 -8.37 4.11 12.85
N SER A 130 -8.43 3.20 11.87
CA SER A 130 -8.63 3.57 10.46
C SER A 130 -9.98 4.26 10.23
N LEU A 131 -11.06 3.74 10.82
CA LEU A 131 -12.39 4.33 10.73
C LEU A 131 -12.45 5.72 11.39
N THR A 132 -11.91 5.83 12.61
CA THR A 132 -11.84 7.11 13.32
C THR A 132 -11.05 8.14 12.52
N HIS A 133 -9.91 7.76 11.94
CA HIS A 133 -9.15 8.65 11.08
C HIS A 133 -10.00 9.16 9.91
N ASN A 134 -10.70 8.27 9.20
CA ASN A 134 -11.54 8.66 8.07
C ASN A 134 -12.68 9.61 8.48
N ILE A 135 -13.32 9.38 9.63
CA ILE A 135 -14.36 10.28 10.16
C ILE A 135 -13.78 11.66 10.50
N MET A 136 -12.56 11.72 11.02
CA MET A 136 -11.94 12.98 11.46
C MET A 136 -11.43 13.85 10.31
N ILE A 137 -11.33 13.32 9.09
CA ILE A 137 -10.90 14.07 7.90
C ILE A 137 -12.06 14.43 6.96
N LEU A 138 -13.27 13.96 7.23
CA LEU A 138 -14.50 14.35 6.53
C LEU A 138 -14.99 15.71 7.00
#